data_1b49ebc5d2863307c5fa12eeb4defaab
#
_entry.id   1b49ebc5d2863307c5fa12eeb4defaab
#
_cell.length_a   1.000
_cell.length_b   1.000
_cell.length_c   1.000
_cell.angle_alpha   90.00
_cell.angle_beta   90.00
_cell.angle_gamma   90.00
#
_symmetry.space_group_name_H-M   'P 1'
#
loop_
_entity.id
_entity.type
_entity.pdbx_description
1 polymer ?
#
loop_
_entity_poly.entity_id
_entity_poly.type
_entity_poly.pdbx_seq_one_letter_code
_entity_poly.pdbx_strand_id
1 'polypeptide(L)'
;LFTWDDNSFFEAGNSEVDIEMSKWGDSTQQTLNYAVQPVAFSQVFKERHSNPKVENVEVLNGLSTHEFTWTPNKISWRSYKGEVASDENLIATWEFDQDNPARVKEENGMKSKAIVIPEPGETTNTRINYWLQTWISTGPTDGKEQEVIITRFDYTSW
;
A
#
# COMPACT_ATOMS: atom_id res chain seq x y z
N LEU A 1 -4.60 -5.41 -1.86
CA LEU A 1 -4.39 -5.22 -3.31
C LEU A 1 -2.95 -4.79 -3.53
N PHE A 2 -2.27 -5.42 -4.47
CA PHE A 2 -0.91 -5.04 -4.81
C PHE A 2 -0.57 -5.43 -6.26
N THR A 3 0.44 -4.77 -6.80
CA THR A 3 1.06 -5.19 -8.06
C THR A 3 2.24 -6.10 -7.77
N TRP A 4 2.61 -6.94 -8.73
CA TRP A 4 3.71 -7.88 -8.58
C TRP A 4 4.32 -8.28 -9.90
N ASP A 5 5.65 -8.31 -9.94
CA ASP A 5 6.43 -8.84 -11.06
C ASP A 5 7.51 -9.78 -10.53
N ASP A 6 7.40 -11.06 -10.88
CA ASP A 6 8.36 -12.08 -10.46
C ASP A 6 9.79 -11.85 -10.98
N ASN A 7 9.94 -11.06 -12.05
CA ASN A 7 11.22 -10.82 -12.72
C ASN A 7 11.96 -9.56 -12.21
N SER A 8 11.35 -8.75 -11.37
CA SER A 8 11.92 -7.46 -10.94
C SER A 8 12.36 -7.39 -9.47
N PHE A 9 12.54 -8.53 -8.81
CA PHE A 9 12.80 -8.62 -7.37
C PHE A 9 14.00 -7.78 -6.90
N PHE A 10 15.15 -7.93 -7.54
CA PHE A 10 16.38 -7.30 -7.05
C PHE A 10 16.48 -5.81 -7.36
N GLU A 11 15.88 -5.37 -8.42
CA GLU A 11 16.04 -4.00 -8.91
C GLU A 11 14.93 -3.07 -8.41
N ALA A 12 13.71 -3.55 -8.32
CA ALA A 12 12.54 -2.73 -8.09
C ALA A 12 11.55 -3.32 -7.07
N GLY A 13 11.99 -4.23 -6.19
CA GLY A 13 11.11 -4.82 -5.17
C GLY A 13 9.85 -5.47 -5.77
N ASN A 14 10.01 -6.25 -6.83
CA ASN A 14 8.93 -6.88 -7.60
C ASN A 14 7.96 -5.88 -8.26
N SER A 15 8.34 -4.63 -8.42
CA SER A 15 7.44 -3.56 -8.87
C SER A 15 6.14 -3.52 -8.07
N GLU A 16 6.27 -3.73 -6.74
CA GLU A 16 5.15 -3.87 -5.84
C GLU A 16 4.68 -2.50 -5.33
N VAL A 17 3.42 -2.23 -5.59
CA VAL A 17 2.69 -1.03 -5.16
C VAL A 17 1.45 -1.50 -4.42
N ASP A 18 1.29 -1.06 -3.16
CA ASP A 18 0.34 -1.65 -2.24
C ASP A 18 -0.79 -0.72 -1.82
N ILE A 19 -1.96 -1.31 -1.65
CA ILE A 19 -3.03 -0.84 -0.76
C ILE A 19 -3.32 -1.99 0.20
N GLU A 20 -3.11 -1.74 1.49
CA GLU A 20 -3.24 -2.77 2.51
C GLU A 20 -4.20 -2.33 3.61
N MET A 21 -4.99 -3.26 4.10
CA MET A 21 -5.80 -3.11 5.31
C MET A 21 -5.26 -4.04 6.38
N SER A 22 -4.26 -3.57 7.11
CA SER A 22 -3.57 -4.34 8.15
C SER A 22 -2.95 -3.42 9.18
N LYS A 23 -2.88 -3.89 10.40
CA LYS A 23 -2.08 -3.29 11.46
C LYS A 23 -0.73 -3.98 11.65
N TRP A 24 -0.44 -4.98 10.85
CA TRP A 24 0.81 -5.75 10.87
C TRP A 24 1.21 -6.27 12.27
N GLY A 25 0.21 -6.62 13.10
CA GLY A 25 0.41 -7.08 14.47
C GLY A 25 0.71 -5.97 15.49
N ASP A 26 0.76 -4.71 15.08
CA ASP A 26 0.95 -3.56 15.95
C ASP A 26 -0.37 -2.79 16.11
N SER A 27 -0.97 -2.91 17.31
CA SER A 27 -2.25 -2.27 17.62
C SER A 27 -2.21 -0.72 17.57
N THR A 28 -1.02 -0.12 17.60
CA THR A 28 -0.84 1.34 17.51
C THR A 28 -0.90 1.86 16.08
N GLN A 29 -0.73 0.98 15.08
CA GLN A 29 -0.81 1.33 13.67
C GLN A 29 -2.24 1.63 13.23
N GLN A 30 -2.36 2.46 12.20
CA GLN A 30 -3.62 2.64 11.48
C GLN A 30 -3.89 1.41 10.61
N THR A 31 -5.17 1.20 10.26
CA THR A 31 -5.57 0.02 9.47
C THR A 31 -5.18 0.14 8.00
N LEU A 32 -5.28 1.34 7.44
CA LEU A 32 -4.98 1.58 6.02
C LEU A 32 -3.49 1.88 5.83
N ASN A 33 -2.90 1.24 4.85
CA ASN A 33 -1.51 1.46 4.46
C ASN A 33 -1.38 1.59 2.94
N TYR A 34 -0.44 2.43 2.53
CA TYR A 34 0.03 2.53 1.16
C TYR A 34 1.53 2.33 1.14
N ALA A 35 2.04 1.59 0.18
CA ALA A 35 3.46 1.33 0.10
C ALA A 35 3.98 1.18 -1.34
N VAL A 36 5.27 1.43 -1.49
CA VAL A 36 6.08 1.07 -2.64
C VAL A 36 7.24 0.24 -2.12
N GLN A 37 7.29 -1.02 -2.46
CA GLN A 37 8.32 -1.92 -1.94
C GLN A 37 9.72 -1.63 -2.51
N PRO A 38 10.79 -1.95 -1.77
CA PRO A 38 10.80 -2.59 -0.45
C PRO A 38 10.69 -1.58 0.70
N VAL A 39 9.82 -1.85 1.68
CA VAL A 39 9.68 -1.00 2.89
C VAL A 39 10.23 -1.66 4.15
N ALA A 40 10.37 -3.00 4.16
CA ALA A 40 10.30 -3.78 5.39
C ALA A 40 11.61 -4.01 6.13
N PHE A 41 12.78 -3.75 5.56
CA PHE A 41 14.02 -4.30 6.14
C PHE A 41 14.98 -3.27 6.72
N SER A 42 14.63 -1.98 6.68
CA SER A 42 15.51 -0.94 7.21
C SER A 42 14.74 0.33 7.54
N GLN A 43 15.18 1.04 8.56
CA GLN A 43 14.75 2.41 8.91
C GLN A 43 14.86 3.38 7.71
N VAL A 44 15.78 3.13 6.80
CA VAL A 44 16.03 3.96 5.61
C VAL A 44 14.93 3.87 4.53
N PHE A 45 13.96 2.95 4.67
CA PHE A 45 12.86 2.79 3.71
C PHE A 45 11.50 3.27 4.22
N LYS A 46 11.46 3.94 5.35
CA LYS A 46 10.19 4.44 5.93
C LYS A 46 9.43 5.39 4.99
N GLU A 47 10.15 6.11 4.17
CA GLU A 47 9.56 7.04 3.21
C GLU A 47 8.76 6.37 2.09
N ARG A 48 8.92 5.06 1.90
CA ARG A 48 8.17 4.28 0.91
C ARG A 48 6.82 3.78 1.41
N HIS A 49 6.42 4.23 2.58
CA HIS A 49 5.21 3.77 3.25
C HIS A 49 4.47 4.94 3.88
N SER A 50 3.17 4.94 3.75
CA SER A 50 2.24 5.83 4.43
C SER A 50 1.21 5.03 5.19
N ASN A 51 0.96 5.42 6.44
CA ASN A 51 -0.07 4.83 7.30
C ASN A 51 -1.05 5.96 7.71
N PRO A 52 -1.92 6.40 6.78
CA PRO A 52 -2.77 7.55 7.01
C PRO A 52 -3.77 7.30 8.13
N LYS A 53 -3.98 8.31 8.95
CA LYS A 53 -5.03 8.29 9.94
C LYS A 53 -6.40 8.42 9.25
N VAL A 54 -7.23 7.41 9.43
CA VAL A 54 -8.64 7.44 9.03
C VAL A 54 -9.45 7.83 10.27
N GLU A 55 -10.12 8.98 10.25
CA GLU A 55 -10.84 9.54 11.42
C GLU A 55 -11.94 8.61 11.93
N ASN A 56 -12.61 7.92 11.02
CA ASN A 56 -13.59 6.90 11.38
C ASN A 56 -13.24 5.59 10.68
N VAL A 57 -12.58 4.69 11.39
CA VAL A 57 -12.17 3.37 10.85
C VAL A 57 -13.34 2.46 10.48
N GLU A 58 -14.54 2.72 11.00
CA GLU A 58 -15.74 1.97 10.65
C GLU A 58 -16.09 2.08 9.15
N VAL A 59 -15.64 3.13 8.47
CA VAL A 59 -15.81 3.24 7.02
C VAL A 59 -15.04 2.16 6.25
N LEU A 60 -13.99 1.60 6.84
CA LEU A 60 -13.22 0.50 6.25
C LEU A 60 -13.85 -0.87 6.49
N ASN A 61 -14.78 -0.97 7.46
CA ASN A 61 -15.56 -2.19 7.72
C ASN A 61 -16.79 -2.29 6.83
N GLY A 62 -17.12 -1.23 6.10
CA GLY A 62 -18.21 -1.17 5.15
C GLY A 62 -17.69 -1.13 3.71
N LEU A 63 -18.54 -0.64 2.82
CA LEU A 63 -18.17 -0.43 1.44
C LEU A 63 -17.20 0.75 1.32
N SER A 64 -16.06 0.52 0.69
CA SER A 64 -15.03 1.51 0.43
C SER A 64 -14.40 1.29 -0.94
N THR A 65 -13.95 2.37 -1.55
CA THR A 65 -13.27 2.35 -2.86
C THR A 65 -11.83 2.77 -2.66
N HIS A 66 -10.91 2.03 -3.25
CA HIS A 66 -9.48 2.27 -3.15
C HIS A 66 -8.88 2.27 -4.54
N GLU A 67 -8.07 3.26 -4.82
CA GLU A 67 -7.39 3.39 -6.11
C GLU A 67 -5.94 3.85 -5.95
N PHE A 68 -5.13 3.54 -6.90
CA PHE A 68 -3.88 4.26 -7.16
C PHE A 68 -3.71 4.53 -8.65
N THR A 69 -3.07 5.65 -8.95
CA THR A 69 -2.62 6.01 -10.29
C THR A 69 -1.10 5.92 -10.31
N TRP A 70 -0.57 5.11 -11.20
CA TRP A 70 0.86 4.87 -11.33
C TRP A 70 1.35 5.41 -12.66
N THR A 71 2.22 6.39 -12.61
CA THR A 71 2.89 7.02 -13.75
C THR A 71 4.42 6.89 -13.62
N PRO A 72 5.20 7.12 -14.67
CA PRO A 72 6.66 7.05 -14.56
C PRO A 72 7.28 7.97 -13.49
N ASN A 73 6.59 9.05 -13.13
CA ASN A 73 7.12 10.07 -12.24
C ASN A 73 6.47 10.12 -10.87
N LYS A 74 5.31 9.48 -10.71
CA LYS A 74 4.52 9.56 -9.49
C LYS A 74 3.55 8.41 -9.35
N ILE A 75 3.32 7.99 -8.10
CA ILE A 75 2.21 7.14 -7.71
C ILE A 75 1.34 7.92 -6.74
N SER A 76 0.04 7.94 -6.96
CA SER A 76 -0.94 8.63 -6.12
C SER A 76 -2.00 7.65 -5.67
N TRP A 77 -2.26 7.58 -4.36
CA TRP A 77 -3.31 6.75 -3.77
C TRP A 77 -4.45 7.62 -3.27
N ARG A 78 -5.65 7.11 -3.42
CA ARG A 78 -6.86 7.71 -2.85
C ARG A 78 -7.77 6.60 -2.35
N SER A 79 -8.36 6.82 -1.19
CA SER A 79 -9.35 5.92 -0.62
C SER A 79 -10.61 6.71 -0.25
N TYR A 80 -11.75 6.11 -0.49
CA TYR A 80 -13.04 6.77 -0.36
C TYR A 80 -14.03 5.91 0.44
N LYS A 81 -14.94 6.56 1.12
CA LYS A 81 -16.11 5.92 1.69
C LYS A 81 -17.13 5.61 0.59
N GLY A 82 -17.66 4.38 0.58
CA GLY A 82 -18.69 3.95 -0.38
C GLY A 82 -18.13 3.67 -1.78
N GLU A 83 -19.02 3.64 -2.76
CA GLU A 83 -18.70 3.29 -4.16
C GLU A 83 -18.19 4.47 -4.99
N VAL A 84 -18.54 5.70 -4.58
CA VAL A 84 -18.29 6.88 -5.40
C VAL A 84 -16.97 7.52 -5.02
N ALA A 85 -16.03 7.51 -5.95
CA ALA A 85 -14.76 8.21 -5.83
C ALA A 85 -14.98 9.72 -6.08
N SER A 86 -15.22 10.47 -5.01
CA SER A 86 -15.40 11.92 -5.02
C SER A 86 -14.68 12.57 -3.85
N ASP A 87 -14.37 13.83 -3.95
CA ASP A 87 -13.69 14.56 -2.88
C ASP A 87 -14.50 14.58 -1.58
N GLU A 88 -15.82 14.55 -1.65
CA GLU A 88 -16.72 14.47 -0.49
C GLU A 88 -16.59 13.14 0.27
N ASN A 89 -16.23 12.08 -0.44
CA ASN A 89 -16.06 10.74 0.09
C ASN A 89 -14.61 10.39 0.41
N LEU A 90 -13.67 11.29 0.14
CA LEU A 90 -12.25 11.05 0.34
C LEU A 90 -11.94 10.86 1.83
N ILE A 91 -11.31 9.74 2.19
CA ILE A 91 -10.91 9.41 3.55
C ILE A 91 -9.40 9.38 3.76
N ALA A 92 -8.64 9.13 2.70
CA ALA A 92 -7.18 9.14 2.76
C ALA A 92 -6.57 9.34 1.37
N THR A 93 -5.40 9.94 1.34
CA THR A 93 -4.59 10.11 0.14
C THR A 93 -3.11 10.07 0.47
N TRP A 94 -2.31 9.67 -0.50
CA TRP A 94 -0.85 9.77 -0.44
C TRP A 94 -0.28 9.92 -1.84
N GLU A 95 0.85 10.62 -1.93
CA GLU A 95 1.62 10.75 -3.15
C GLU A 95 3.07 10.34 -2.89
N PHE A 96 3.62 9.61 -3.83
CA PHE A 96 4.99 9.18 -3.84
C PHE A 96 5.62 9.54 -5.18
N ASP A 97 6.68 10.34 -5.14
CA ASP A 97 7.44 10.75 -6.29
C ASP A 97 8.94 10.83 -5.95
N GLN A 98 9.75 11.27 -6.88
CA GLN A 98 11.20 11.40 -6.65
C GLN A 98 11.56 12.47 -5.62
N ASP A 99 10.68 13.41 -5.34
CA ASP A 99 10.93 14.56 -4.48
C ASP A 99 10.17 14.50 -3.14
N ASN A 100 9.15 13.66 -3.03
CA ASN A 100 8.33 13.52 -1.84
C ASN A 100 7.86 12.06 -1.61
N PRO A 101 8.48 11.33 -0.71
CA PRO A 101 9.49 11.69 0.28
C PRO A 101 10.92 11.31 -0.13
N ALA A 102 11.20 11.40 -1.40
CA ALA A 102 12.36 10.84 -2.10
C ALA A 102 13.69 11.47 -1.73
N ARG A 103 14.05 11.50 -0.48
CA ARG A 103 15.36 12.05 -0.10
C ARG A 103 16.26 10.97 0.42
N VAL A 104 17.51 11.00 -0.06
CA VAL A 104 18.58 10.23 0.56
C VAL A 104 18.69 10.72 2.00
N LYS A 105 18.31 9.88 2.95
CA LYS A 105 18.55 10.11 4.38
C LYS A 105 19.70 9.25 4.84
N GLU A 106 20.51 9.83 5.71
CA GLU A 106 21.55 9.09 6.42
C GLU A 106 21.12 8.95 7.88
N GLU A 107 20.97 7.73 8.33
CA GLU A 107 20.66 7.41 9.71
C GLU A 107 21.60 6.29 10.16
N ASN A 108 22.33 6.52 11.25
CA ASN A 108 23.29 5.55 11.82
C ASN A 108 24.33 5.03 10.80
N GLY A 109 24.79 5.88 9.89
CA GLY A 109 25.77 5.51 8.86
C GLY A 109 25.18 4.75 7.66
N MET A 110 23.88 4.54 7.63
CA MET A 110 23.18 3.97 6.49
C MET A 110 22.52 5.07 5.69
N LYS A 111 22.70 5.01 4.37
CA LYS A 111 22.01 5.92 3.44
C LYS A 111 20.83 5.20 2.81
N SER A 112 19.68 5.87 2.79
CA SER A 112 18.60 5.46 1.91
C SER A 112 19.09 5.52 0.45
N LYS A 113 18.67 4.56 -0.36
CA LYS A 113 18.83 4.70 -1.81
C LYS A 113 17.90 5.79 -2.30
N ALA A 114 18.26 6.44 -3.40
CA ALA A 114 17.33 7.27 -4.13
C ALA A 114 16.06 6.47 -4.37
N ILE A 115 14.90 7.09 -4.14
CA ILE A 115 13.63 6.44 -4.39
C ILE A 115 13.43 6.37 -5.89
N VAL A 116 13.27 5.16 -6.38
CA VAL A 116 12.93 4.91 -7.79
C VAL A 116 11.47 4.48 -7.81
N ILE A 117 10.67 5.16 -8.62
CA ILE A 117 9.33 4.68 -8.95
C ILE A 117 9.53 3.44 -9.81
N PRO A 118 9.00 2.27 -9.41
CA PRO A 118 9.17 1.07 -10.19
C PRO A 118 8.48 1.20 -11.55
N GLU A 119 9.09 0.63 -12.58
CA GLU A 119 8.47 0.51 -13.90
C GLU A 119 7.74 -0.83 -14.00
N PRO A 120 6.49 -0.85 -14.49
CA PRO A 120 5.81 -2.12 -14.74
C PRO A 120 6.51 -2.87 -15.87
N GLY A 121 6.81 -4.14 -15.63
CA GLY A 121 7.30 -5.06 -16.65
C GLY A 121 6.15 -5.72 -17.42
N GLU A 122 6.49 -6.48 -18.47
CA GLU A 122 5.50 -7.24 -19.26
C GLU A 122 4.75 -8.29 -18.42
N THR A 123 5.35 -8.74 -17.32
CA THR A 123 4.80 -9.74 -16.41
C THR A 123 4.16 -9.15 -15.15
N THR A 124 4.16 -7.83 -15.02
CA THR A 124 3.52 -7.18 -13.89
C THR A 124 2.02 -7.45 -13.89
N ASN A 125 1.52 -7.94 -12.77
CA ASN A 125 0.11 -8.26 -12.59
C ASN A 125 -0.43 -7.71 -11.27
N THR A 126 -1.75 -7.64 -11.17
CA THR A 126 -2.43 -7.24 -9.94
C THR A 126 -2.84 -8.46 -9.16
N ARG A 127 -2.61 -8.44 -7.86
CA ARG A 127 -2.96 -9.50 -6.92
C ARG A 127 -3.78 -8.95 -5.76
N ILE A 128 -4.66 -9.79 -5.24
CA ILE A 128 -5.44 -9.51 -4.05
C ILE A 128 -5.25 -10.68 -3.10
N ASN A 129 -4.69 -10.41 -1.94
CA ASN A 129 -4.50 -11.39 -0.88
C ASN A 129 -5.42 -11.09 0.30
N TYR A 130 -6.00 -12.15 0.84
CA TYR A 130 -6.61 -12.14 2.15
C TYR A 130 -5.99 -13.27 2.97
N TRP A 131 -5.15 -12.92 3.94
CA TRP A 131 -4.34 -13.90 4.64
C TRP A 131 -4.07 -13.50 6.10
N LEU A 132 -3.73 -14.49 6.89
CA LEU A 132 -3.31 -14.30 8.27
C LEU A 132 -1.78 -14.34 8.34
N GLN A 133 -1.24 -13.44 9.12
CA GLN A 133 0.19 -13.35 9.38
C GLN A 133 0.62 -14.47 10.33
N THR A 134 0.95 -15.63 9.76
CA THR A 134 1.21 -16.86 10.54
C THR A 134 2.48 -16.79 11.40
N TRP A 135 3.43 -15.93 11.08
CA TRP A 135 4.66 -15.75 11.88
C TRP A 135 4.48 -14.82 13.08
N ILE A 136 3.39 -14.08 13.18
CA ILE A 136 3.07 -13.19 14.31
C ILE A 136 1.85 -13.71 15.08
N SER A 137 0.92 -14.36 14.41
CA SER A 137 -0.37 -14.73 14.96
C SER A 137 -0.85 -16.09 14.46
N THR A 138 -1.55 -16.80 15.31
CA THR A 138 -2.18 -18.09 14.99
C THR A 138 -3.60 -17.95 14.42
N GLY A 139 -4.09 -16.74 14.25
CA GLY A 139 -5.41 -16.45 13.71
C GLY A 139 -5.94 -15.07 14.14
N PRO A 140 -7.16 -14.71 13.73
CA PRO A 140 -7.80 -13.50 14.21
C PRO A 140 -7.98 -13.60 15.73
N THR A 141 -7.71 -12.50 16.43
CA THR A 141 -7.71 -12.47 17.90
C THR A 141 -9.08 -12.76 18.51
N ASP A 142 -10.14 -12.53 17.77
CA ASP A 142 -11.53 -12.79 18.17
C ASP A 142 -12.02 -14.19 17.76
N GLY A 143 -11.20 -14.97 17.03
CA GLY A 143 -11.52 -16.32 16.57
C GLY A 143 -12.68 -16.39 15.56
N LYS A 144 -13.11 -15.25 15.00
CA LYS A 144 -14.23 -15.19 14.06
C LYS A 144 -13.80 -15.32 12.62
N GLU A 145 -14.64 -15.92 11.82
CA GLU A 145 -14.51 -15.87 10.36
C GLU A 145 -14.66 -14.44 9.88
N GLN A 146 -13.85 -14.10 8.89
CA GLN A 146 -13.87 -12.80 8.22
C GLN A 146 -14.09 -13.00 6.73
N GLU A 147 -14.83 -12.11 6.12
CA GLU A 147 -15.10 -12.12 4.69
C GLU A 147 -14.77 -10.75 4.09
N VAL A 148 -14.16 -10.75 2.93
CA VAL A 148 -13.94 -9.56 2.11
C VAL A 148 -14.61 -9.79 0.77
N ILE A 149 -15.55 -8.91 0.41
CA ILE A 149 -16.30 -8.98 -0.84
C ILE A 149 -15.77 -7.89 -1.78
N ILE A 150 -15.25 -8.31 -2.93
CA ILE A 150 -14.83 -7.40 -3.99
C ILE A 150 -16.00 -7.25 -4.95
N THR A 151 -16.62 -6.08 -4.95
CA THR A 151 -17.79 -5.80 -5.77
C THR A 151 -17.41 -5.28 -7.15
N ARG A 152 -16.22 -4.70 -7.28
CA ARG A 152 -15.73 -4.12 -8.53
C ARG A 152 -14.21 -4.08 -8.56
N PHE A 153 -13.64 -4.31 -9.73
CA PHE A 153 -12.24 -4.08 -10.03
C PHE A 153 -12.14 -3.47 -11.44
N ASP A 154 -11.48 -2.34 -11.55
CA ASP A 154 -11.23 -1.68 -12.83
C ASP A 154 -9.73 -1.46 -13.01
N TYR A 155 -9.28 -1.63 -14.22
CA TYR A 155 -7.95 -1.28 -14.67
C TYR A 155 -8.05 -0.40 -15.92
N THR A 156 -7.29 0.68 -15.94
CA THR A 156 -7.18 1.56 -17.10
C THR A 156 -5.70 1.77 -17.40
N SER A 157 -5.29 1.39 -18.60
CA SER A 157 -3.96 1.75 -19.13
C SER A 157 -4.00 3.18 -19.68
N TRP A 158 -2.94 3.89 -19.54
CA TRP A 158 -2.69 5.20 -20.16
C TRP A 158 -1.63 5.08 -21.26
#